data_3fff027f9b4d128baa02590e849a46cf
#
_entry.id   3fff027f9b4d128baa02590e849a46cf
#
_cell.length_a   1.000
_cell.length_b   1.000
_cell.length_c   1.000
_cell.angle_alpha   90.00
_cell.angle_beta   90.00
_cell.angle_gamma   90.00
#
_symmetry.space_group_name_H-M   'P 1'
#
loop_
_entity.id
_entity.type
_entity.pdbx_description
1 polymer ?
#
loop_
_entity_poly.entity_id
_entity_poly.type
_entity_poly.pdbx_seq_one_letter_code
_entity_poly.pdbx_strand_id
1 'polypeptide(L)'
;MANSKILTAEQERALRQPIDEYVGGIQKEIDALRKDGTTKVVECQSAIAGIKRDKTLSKGEKESEIAACEKELAKAKSVEAKNKDEISKLIAKAESYLKENFDSKYYNAVKASCEAEKAEALAAHNERMAELDKKHKAALAKTSDSTEIKEENYVHKNRISNEKLELEKEYQRIKDRRHEAYSYKYHLIDMLRLSKFTFMETRAQKWENYKYTFNKRNFLLQNGLYIAIILIFIALCIITPIKKGTPLLTYNNILNILQQASPRMFLALGVAGLILLTGTDLSVGRMVGMGMTTATIIMHQGINTGSVFGHIFDFTGVPTGARVVIALLACIVLCTFFTSIAGFFTAKFKMHPFISTMANMLVIFGIVTYATKGVSFGAIEPVIPNMIIPKVNGFPTIILWAVAAIAIVWFIWNKTTFGKNLYAVGGNPEAAAVSGISVFAVTLGAFIMAGILYGFGSWLECARMVGSGSAAYGQGWDMDAIAACVVGGVSFTGGIGKISGVVTGVCIFTALTYSLTILGIDTNLQFVFSGIIILVAVTLDCMKYVQKK
;
A
#
# COMPACT_ATOMS: atom_id res chain seq x y z
N MET A 1 37.46 18.09 -28.45
CA MET A 1 36.48 17.63 -29.45
C MET A 1 35.11 17.22 -28.89
N ALA A 2 34.76 17.57 -27.65
CA ALA A 2 33.45 17.26 -27.06
C ALA A 2 32.36 18.29 -27.36
N ASN A 3 32.71 19.54 -27.70
CA ASN A 3 31.80 20.67 -27.82
C ASN A 3 30.85 20.67 -29.05
N SER A 4 30.99 19.75 -30.02
CA SER A 4 30.15 19.73 -31.22
C SER A 4 28.83 18.98 -31.09
N LYS A 5 28.57 18.34 -29.94
CA LYS A 5 27.34 17.55 -29.69
C LYS A 5 26.32 18.23 -28.78
N ILE A 6 26.67 19.35 -28.16
CA ILE A 6 25.77 20.05 -27.23
C ILE A 6 24.99 21.07 -28.05
N LEU A 7 23.66 20.93 -28.04
CA LEU A 7 22.75 21.83 -28.75
C LEU A 7 22.55 23.13 -27.96
N THR A 8 22.66 24.25 -28.66
CA THR A 8 22.21 25.54 -28.11
C THR A 8 20.69 25.64 -28.13
N ALA A 9 20.12 26.55 -27.32
CA ALA A 9 18.68 26.77 -27.28
C ALA A 9 18.11 27.17 -28.65
N GLU A 10 18.91 27.89 -29.47
CA GLU A 10 18.52 28.28 -30.83
C GLU A 10 18.49 27.08 -31.77
N GLN A 11 19.48 26.22 -31.71
CA GLN A 11 19.52 24.97 -32.49
C GLN A 11 18.37 24.05 -32.12
N GLU A 12 18.04 23.94 -30.83
CA GLU A 12 16.91 23.16 -30.38
C GLU A 12 15.56 23.70 -30.88
N ARG A 13 15.39 25.04 -30.87
CA ARG A 13 14.21 25.69 -31.45
C ARG A 13 14.12 25.48 -32.97
N ALA A 14 15.25 25.58 -33.69
CA ALA A 14 15.29 25.33 -35.12
C ALA A 14 14.89 23.90 -35.51
N LEU A 15 15.21 22.90 -34.67
CA LEU A 15 14.78 21.51 -34.86
C LEU A 15 13.31 21.31 -34.54
N ARG A 16 12.76 22.08 -33.60
CA ARG A 16 11.38 21.96 -33.13
C ARG A 16 10.39 22.71 -34.00
N GLN A 17 10.76 23.90 -34.50
CA GLN A 17 9.87 24.80 -35.24
C GLN A 17 9.16 24.10 -36.42
N PRO A 18 9.82 23.33 -37.30
CA PRO A 18 9.14 22.66 -38.42
C PRO A 18 8.09 21.64 -37.95
N ILE A 19 8.31 21.05 -36.79
CA ILE A 19 7.39 20.08 -36.20
C ILE A 19 6.15 20.79 -35.69
N ASP A 20 6.33 21.93 -35.01
CA ASP A 20 5.24 22.74 -34.47
C ASP A 20 4.38 23.34 -35.61
N GLU A 21 5.00 23.82 -36.68
CA GLU A 21 4.30 24.36 -37.85
C GLU A 21 3.47 23.28 -38.56
N TYR A 22 4.07 22.11 -38.80
CA TYR A 22 3.39 21.01 -39.50
C TYR A 22 2.23 20.45 -38.70
N VAL A 23 2.47 20.11 -37.42
CA VAL A 23 1.45 19.57 -36.53
C VAL A 23 0.37 20.59 -36.22
N GLY A 24 0.76 21.85 -36.00
CA GLY A 24 -0.17 22.97 -35.81
C GLY A 24 -1.06 23.25 -37.04
N GLY A 25 -0.54 23.04 -38.25
CA GLY A 25 -1.33 23.10 -39.48
C GLY A 25 -2.42 22.02 -39.52
N ILE A 26 -2.02 20.76 -39.31
CA ILE A 26 -2.96 19.63 -39.25
C ILE A 26 -3.96 19.78 -38.08
N GLN A 27 -3.52 20.30 -36.92
CA GLN A 27 -4.40 20.57 -35.80
C GLN A 27 -5.53 21.55 -36.17
N LYS A 28 -5.22 22.61 -36.87
CA LYS A 28 -6.22 23.59 -37.34
C LYS A 28 -7.26 22.93 -38.29
N GLU A 29 -6.80 22.05 -39.18
CA GLU A 29 -7.71 21.30 -40.07
C GLU A 29 -8.62 20.39 -39.27
N ILE A 30 -8.06 19.63 -38.30
CA ILE A 30 -8.82 18.77 -37.41
C ILE A 30 -9.83 19.55 -36.57
N ASP A 31 -9.44 20.71 -36.03
CA ASP A 31 -10.32 21.56 -35.24
C ASP A 31 -11.46 22.14 -36.04
N ALA A 32 -11.22 22.52 -37.31
CA ALA A 32 -12.27 22.91 -38.23
C ALA A 32 -13.30 21.79 -38.47
N LEU A 33 -12.83 20.52 -38.68
CA LEU A 33 -13.71 19.36 -38.85
C LEU A 33 -14.46 18.96 -37.56
N ARG A 34 -13.88 19.24 -36.39
CA ARG A 34 -14.48 18.97 -35.09
C ARG A 34 -15.50 20.00 -34.63
N LYS A 35 -15.42 21.24 -35.14
CA LYS A 35 -16.21 22.37 -34.68
C LYS A 35 -17.70 22.07 -34.67
N ASP A 36 -18.24 21.56 -35.77
CA ASP A 36 -19.68 21.28 -35.94
C ASP A 36 -20.05 19.82 -35.56
N GLY A 37 -19.06 18.96 -35.30
CA GLY A 37 -19.20 17.58 -34.87
C GLY A 37 -18.88 17.40 -33.39
N THR A 38 -17.70 16.87 -33.11
CA THR A 38 -17.28 16.43 -31.75
C THR A 38 -17.39 17.56 -30.71
N THR A 39 -17.02 18.81 -31.02
CA THR A 39 -17.12 19.94 -30.09
C THR A 39 -18.58 20.20 -29.72
N LYS A 40 -19.45 20.25 -30.73
CA LYS A 40 -20.86 20.49 -30.52
C LYS A 40 -21.57 19.34 -29.80
N VAL A 41 -21.11 18.10 -30.00
CA VAL A 41 -21.57 16.92 -29.23
C VAL A 41 -21.26 17.10 -27.75
N VAL A 42 -20.04 17.52 -27.41
CA VAL A 42 -19.63 17.74 -26.00
C VAL A 42 -20.42 18.90 -25.38
N GLU A 43 -20.59 20.00 -26.11
CA GLU A 43 -21.39 21.15 -25.67
C GLU A 43 -22.84 20.78 -25.38
N CYS A 44 -23.50 20.06 -26.31
CA CYS A 44 -24.88 19.59 -26.11
C CYS A 44 -25.00 18.63 -24.93
N GLN A 45 -24.06 17.70 -24.76
CA GLN A 45 -24.04 16.77 -23.62
C GLN A 45 -23.85 17.51 -22.29
N SER A 46 -22.97 18.51 -22.25
CA SER A 46 -22.74 19.35 -21.07
C SER A 46 -23.96 20.21 -20.75
N ALA A 47 -24.62 20.77 -21.76
CA ALA A 47 -25.87 21.53 -21.60
C ALA A 47 -26.98 20.63 -21.01
N ILE A 48 -27.19 19.44 -21.57
CA ILE A 48 -28.18 18.47 -21.05
C ILE A 48 -27.86 18.09 -19.58
N ALA A 49 -26.59 17.88 -19.24
CA ALA A 49 -26.19 17.58 -17.88
C ALA A 49 -26.42 18.77 -16.93
N GLY A 50 -26.21 20.00 -17.41
CA GLY A 50 -26.52 21.25 -16.70
C GLY A 50 -28.03 21.39 -16.42
N ILE A 51 -28.85 21.29 -17.46
CA ILE A 51 -30.33 21.39 -17.37
C ILE A 51 -30.89 20.36 -16.36
N LYS A 52 -30.41 19.11 -16.41
CA LYS A 52 -30.81 18.06 -15.44
C LYS A 52 -30.49 18.41 -13.99
N ARG A 53 -29.40 19.14 -13.74
CA ARG A 53 -28.95 19.54 -12.39
C ARG A 53 -29.60 20.85 -11.91
N ASP A 54 -30.09 21.66 -12.81
CA ASP A 54 -30.72 22.93 -12.48
C ASP A 54 -31.99 22.71 -11.65
N LYS A 55 -32.05 23.31 -10.48
CA LYS A 55 -33.19 23.24 -9.57
C LYS A 55 -34.19 24.37 -9.76
N THR A 56 -33.88 25.35 -10.58
CA THR A 56 -34.76 26.53 -10.84
C THR A 56 -35.77 26.25 -11.93
N LEU A 57 -35.51 25.30 -12.84
CA LEU A 57 -36.38 24.94 -13.94
C LEU A 57 -37.47 23.94 -13.51
N SER A 58 -38.68 24.14 -13.97
CA SER A 58 -39.79 23.21 -13.82
C SER A 58 -39.54 21.94 -14.66
N LYS A 59 -40.27 20.85 -14.35
CA LYS A 59 -40.12 19.57 -15.06
C LYS A 59 -40.42 19.70 -16.57
N GLY A 60 -41.46 20.47 -16.94
CA GLY A 60 -41.86 20.69 -18.33
C GLY A 60 -40.83 21.52 -19.10
N GLU A 61 -40.28 22.56 -18.49
CA GLU A 61 -39.21 23.37 -19.09
C GLU A 61 -37.95 22.53 -19.35
N LYS A 62 -37.55 21.70 -18.37
CA LYS A 62 -36.42 20.76 -18.54
C LYS A 62 -36.63 19.80 -19.70
N GLU A 63 -37.82 19.21 -19.81
CA GLU A 63 -38.14 18.28 -20.90
C GLU A 63 -38.08 18.98 -22.27
N SER A 64 -38.57 20.20 -22.39
CA SER A 64 -38.55 20.95 -23.65
C SER A 64 -37.12 21.36 -24.06
N GLU A 65 -36.30 21.85 -23.11
CA GLU A 65 -34.92 22.25 -23.37
C GLU A 65 -34.03 21.04 -23.67
N ILE A 66 -34.20 19.91 -22.95
CA ILE A 66 -33.49 18.68 -23.24
C ILE A 66 -33.82 18.18 -24.64
N ALA A 67 -35.11 18.18 -25.05
CA ALA A 67 -35.53 17.75 -26.39
C ALA A 67 -34.89 18.62 -27.49
N ALA A 68 -34.79 19.95 -27.28
CA ALA A 68 -34.11 20.83 -28.20
C ALA A 68 -32.61 20.48 -28.33
N CYS A 69 -31.92 20.30 -27.19
CA CYS A 69 -30.52 19.89 -27.15
C CYS A 69 -30.29 18.50 -27.77
N GLU A 70 -31.19 17.56 -27.58
CA GLU A 70 -31.12 16.21 -28.16
C GLU A 70 -31.23 16.24 -29.70
N LYS A 71 -32.04 17.13 -30.25
CA LYS A 71 -32.17 17.32 -31.71
C LYS A 71 -30.88 17.88 -32.32
N GLU A 72 -30.26 18.84 -31.63
CA GLU A 72 -28.94 19.36 -32.02
C GLU A 72 -27.85 18.32 -31.87
N LEU A 73 -27.87 17.55 -30.77
CA LEU A 73 -26.94 16.46 -30.52
C LEU A 73 -27.00 15.40 -31.61
N ALA A 74 -28.20 15.05 -32.10
CA ALA A 74 -28.35 14.09 -33.18
C ALA A 74 -27.74 14.57 -34.51
N LYS A 75 -27.91 15.87 -34.82
CA LYS A 75 -27.25 16.50 -35.97
C LYS A 75 -25.74 16.49 -35.85
N ALA A 76 -25.23 16.94 -34.69
CA ALA A 76 -23.79 16.98 -34.41
C ALA A 76 -23.14 15.60 -34.49
N LYS A 77 -23.79 14.55 -33.96
CA LYS A 77 -23.33 13.16 -34.10
C LYS A 77 -23.28 12.67 -35.55
N SER A 78 -24.21 13.09 -36.38
CA SER A 78 -24.17 12.76 -37.81
C SER A 78 -22.97 13.41 -38.52
N VAL A 79 -22.66 14.65 -38.18
CA VAL A 79 -21.47 15.37 -38.70
C VAL A 79 -20.18 14.72 -38.15
N GLU A 80 -20.14 14.40 -36.88
CA GLU A 80 -19.00 13.69 -36.25
C GLU A 80 -18.73 12.36 -36.97
N ALA A 81 -19.77 11.59 -37.25
CA ALA A 81 -19.64 10.30 -37.95
C ALA A 81 -19.09 10.46 -39.37
N LYS A 82 -19.52 11.49 -40.10
CA LYS A 82 -19.01 11.80 -41.46
C LYS A 82 -17.53 12.19 -41.45
N ASN A 83 -17.13 13.01 -40.49
CA ASN A 83 -15.77 13.58 -40.44
C ASN A 83 -14.77 12.62 -39.76
N LYS A 84 -15.24 11.54 -39.15
CA LYS A 84 -14.42 10.60 -38.34
C LYS A 84 -13.27 10.00 -39.13
N ASP A 85 -13.53 9.55 -40.34
CA ASP A 85 -12.50 8.88 -41.16
C ASP A 85 -11.43 9.85 -41.65
N GLU A 86 -11.85 11.09 -41.99
CA GLU A 86 -10.94 12.16 -42.41
C GLU A 86 -10.06 12.64 -41.26
N ILE A 87 -10.63 12.87 -40.09
CA ILE A 87 -9.89 13.19 -38.85
C ILE A 87 -8.90 12.05 -38.52
N SER A 88 -9.31 10.79 -38.66
CA SER A 88 -8.45 9.65 -38.40
C SER A 88 -7.25 9.59 -39.35
N LYS A 89 -7.44 9.90 -40.64
CA LYS A 89 -6.36 9.98 -41.63
C LYS A 89 -5.39 11.13 -41.33
N LEU A 90 -5.90 12.32 -40.96
CA LEU A 90 -5.09 13.45 -40.58
C LEU A 90 -4.25 13.16 -39.32
N ILE A 91 -4.84 12.53 -38.31
CA ILE A 91 -4.13 12.12 -37.11
C ILE A 91 -3.01 11.12 -37.47
N ALA A 92 -3.31 10.08 -38.27
CA ALA A 92 -2.31 9.10 -38.68
C ALA A 92 -1.14 9.73 -39.46
N LYS A 93 -1.46 10.73 -40.30
CA LYS A 93 -0.45 11.52 -41.06
C LYS A 93 0.47 12.32 -40.10
N ALA A 94 -0.13 12.97 -39.10
CA ALA A 94 0.62 13.72 -38.09
C ALA A 94 1.50 12.81 -37.23
N GLU A 95 0.99 11.64 -36.82
CA GLU A 95 1.74 10.66 -36.04
C GLU A 95 2.90 10.05 -36.80
N SER A 96 2.71 9.74 -38.08
CA SER A 96 3.81 9.28 -38.93
C SER A 96 4.92 10.32 -39.03
N TYR A 97 4.55 11.59 -39.22
CA TYR A 97 5.49 12.72 -39.24
C TYR A 97 6.21 12.89 -37.88
N LEU A 98 5.49 12.80 -36.77
CA LEU A 98 6.08 12.84 -35.43
C LEU A 98 7.06 11.70 -35.19
N LYS A 99 6.76 10.49 -35.64
CA LYS A 99 7.68 9.36 -35.53
C LYS A 99 8.99 9.58 -36.29
N GLU A 100 8.89 10.16 -37.48
CA GLU A 100 10.05 10.39 -38.35
C GLU A 100 10.86 11.64 -37.94
N ASN A 101 10.24 12.74 -37.63
CA ASN A 101 10.91 13.99 -37.38
C ASN A 101 11.09 14.33 -35.91
N PHE A 102 10.13 13.94 -35.06
CA PHE A 102 10.27 14.13 -33.61
C PHE A 102 11.15 13.08 -32.98
N ASP A 103 10.79 11.79 -33.09
CA ASP A 103 11.51 10.73 -32.40
C ASP A 103 12.94 10.56 -32.96
N SER A 104 13.07 10.48 -34.29
CA SER A 104 14.35 10.17 -34.92
C SER A 104 15.30 11.36 -35.03
N LYS A 105 14.80 12.59 -35.14
CA LYS A 105 15.65 13.77 -35.30
C LYS A 105 15.70 14.59 -33.99
N TYR A 106 14.58 15.26 -33.62
CA TYR A 106 14.57 16.18 -32.49
C TYR A 106 14.92 15.50 -31.16
N TYR A 107 14.14 14.49 -30.76
CA TYR A 107 14.33 13.84 -29.44
C TYR A 107 15.68 13.12 -29.32
N ASN A 108 16.15 12.46 -30.38
CA ASN A 108 17.46 11.83 -30.40
C ASN A 108 18.60 12.85 -30.31
N ALA A 109 18.46 14.01 -30.98
CA ALA A 109 19.44 15.08 -30.89
C ALA A 109 19.47 15.71 -29.48
N VAL A 110 18.32 15.98 -28.87
CA VAL A 110 18.24 16.46 -27.48
C VAL A 110 18.80 15.44 -26.51
N LYS A 111 18.48 14.16 -26.68
CA LYS A 111 19.03 13.08 -25.86
C LYS A 111 20.55 13.00 -25.94
N ALA A 112 21.10 13.06 -27.14
CA ALA A 112 22.56 13.04 -27.35
C ALA A 112 23.24 14.28 -26.75
N SER A 113 22.61 15.46 -26.89
CA SER A 113 23.06 16.70 -26.23
C SER A 113 23.07 16.58 -24.71
N CYS A 114 22.02 16.05 -24.11
CA CYS A 114 21.93 15.83 -22.66
C CYS A 114 22.99 14.81 -22.15
N GLU A 115 23.31 13.78 -22.94
CA GLU A 115 24.36 12.82 -22.61
C GLU A 115 25.76 13.47 -22.67
N ALA A 116 26.00 14.34 -23.64
CA ALA A 116 27.24 15.10 -23.76
C ALA A 116 27.40 16.11 -22.63
N GLU A 117 26.36 16.91 -22.32
CA GLU A 117 26.35 17.84 -21.19
C GLU A 117 26.62 17.14 -19.86
N LYS A 118 26.03 15.95 -19.66
CA LYS A 118 26.24 15.17 -18.45
C LYS A 118 27.69 14.70 -18.32
N ALA A 119 28.32 14.29 -19.42
CA ALA A 119 29.72 13.88 -19.43
C ALA A 119 30.65 15.06 -19.15
N GLU A 120 30.37 16.24 -19.72
CA GLU A 120 31.14 17.49 -19.48
C GLU A 120 31.02 17.94 -18.03
N ALA A 121 29.78 17.97 -17.46
CA ALA A 121 29.55 18.29 -16.07
C ALA A 121 30.30 17.37 -15.12
N LEU A 122 30.34 16.06 -15.41
CA LEU A 122 31.11 15.09 -14.62
C LEU A 122 32.62 15.33 -14.70
N ALA A 123 33.15 15.61 -15.90
CA ALA A 123 34.57 15.89 -16.08
C ALA A 123 34.98 17.16 -15.31
N ALA A 124 34.21 18.25 -15.45
CA ALA A 124 34.45 19.49 -14.71
C ALA A 124 34.36 19.30 -13.18
N HIS A 125 33.39 18.49 -12.72
CA HIS A 125 33.30 18.15 -11.29
C HIS A 125 34.54 17.40 -10.80
N ASN A 126 35.03 16.41 -11.54
CA ASN A 126 36.20 15.63 -11.17
C ASN A 126 37.47 16.51 -11.11
N GLU A 127 37.62 17.47 -12.03
CA GLU A 127 38.72 18.45 -12.00
C GLU A 127 38.63 19.34 -10.74
N ARG A 128 37.46 19.89 -10.45
CA ARG A 128 37.25 20.72 -9.23
C ARG A 128 37.49 19.92 -7.95
N MET A 129 37.06 18.67 -7.89
CA MET A 129 37.33 17.77 -6.76
C MET A 129 38.81 17.53 -6.56
N ALA A 130 39.57 17.24 -7.63
CA ALA A 130 41.01 17.05 -7.56
C ALA A 130 41.74 18.32 -7.09
N GLU A 131 41.27 19.50 -7.52
CA GLU A 131 41.81 20.78 -7.08
C GLU A 131 41.54 21.04 -5.59
N LEU A 132 40.32 20.74 -5.10
CA LEU A 132 39.98 20.84 -3.68
C LEU A 132 40.82 19.90 -2.81
N ASP A 133 41.03 18.67 -3.24
CA ASP A 133 41.90 17.70 -2.52
C ASP A 133 43.35 18.16 -2.49
N LYS A 134 43.86 18.74 -3.60
CA LYS A 134 45.20 19.29 -3.66
C LYS A 134 45.37 20.49 -2.70
N LYS A 135 44.40 21.41 -2.68
CA LYS A 135 44.38 22.55 -1.77
C LYS A 135 44.34 22.11 -0.29
N HIS A 136 43.52 21.12 0.03
CA HIS A 136 43.40 20.55 1.36
C HIS A 136 44.71 19.90 1.82
N LYS A 137 45.35 19.07 1.01
CA LYS A 137 46.65 18.47 1.33
C LYS A 137 47.72 19.53 1.54
N ALA A 138 47.73 20.60 0.76
CA ALA A 138 48.68 21.70 0.90
C ALA A 138 48.43 22.54 2.18
N ALA A 139 47.17 22.67 2.63
CA ALA A 139 46.81 23.33 3.87
C ALA A 139 47.24 22.50 5.09
N LEU A 140 46.97 21.20 5.09
CA LEU A 140 47.39 20.29 6.16
C LEU A 140 48.90 20.20 6.30
N ALA A 141 49.68 20.33 5.22
CA ALA A 141 51.14 20.31 5.26
C ALA A 141 51.73 21.56 5.92
N LYS A 142 50.98 22.65 6.10
CA LYS A 142 51.41 23.92 6.68
C LYS A 142 51.11 24.06 8.18
N THR A 143 50.29 23.20 8.73
CA THR A 143 49.75 23.32 10.10
C THR A 143 50.02 22.05 10.89
N SER A 144 50.54 22.20 12.11
CA SER A 144 50.79 21.12 13.08
C SER A 144 49.82 21.17 14.27
N ASP A 145 48.95 22.19 14.36
CA ASP A 145 47.98 22.32 15.44
C ASP A 145 46.74 21.42 15.19
N SER A 146 46.41 20.60 16.19
CA SER A 146 45.28 19.67 16.18
C SER A 146 43.93 20.37 15.97
N THR A 147 43.78 21.62 16.41
CA THR A 147 42.54 22.40 16.32
C THR A 147 42.34 22.91 14.87
N GLU A 148 43.39 23.47 14.29
CA GLU A 148 43.38 23.95 12.91
C GLU A 148 43.21 22.80 11.91
N ILE A 149 43.81 21.63 12.17
CA ILE A 149 43.60 20.42 11.36
C ILE A 149 42.14 19.99 11.36
N LYS A 150 41.47 20.03 12.52
CA LYS A 150 40.03 19.68 12.61
C LYS A 150 39.18 20.68 11.86
N GLU A 151 39.47 21.95 11.95
CA GLU A 151 38.76 23.03 11.26
C GLU A 151 38.91 22.89 9.73
N GLU A 152 40.14 22.70 9.24
CA GLU A 152 40.41 22.53 7.82
C GLU A 152 39.71 21.25 7.23
N ASN A 153 39.70 20.15 7.99
CA ASN A 153 38.97 18.94 7.63
C ASN A 153 37.46 19.20 7.54
N TYR A 154 36.90 19.99 8.46
CA TYR A 154 35.48 20.36 8.43
C TYR A 154 35.17 21.26 7.24
N VAL A 155 36.00 22.27 6.96
CA VAL A 155 35.86 23.16 5.82
C VAL A 155 35.95 22.38 4.50
N HIS A 156 36.95 21.50 4.37
CA HIS A 156 37.11 20.63 3.20
C HIS A 156 35.89 19.74 2.96
N LYS A 157 35.37 19.10 4.02
CA LYS A 157 34.15 18.29 3.94
C LYS A 157 32.95 19.09 3.45
N ASN A 158 32.80 20.33 3.89
CA ASN A 158 31.73 21.23 3.46
C ASN A 158 31.87 21.63 1.97
N ARG A 159 33.13 21.95 1.55
CA ARG A 159 33.42 22.26 0.13
C ARG A 159 33.11 21.08 -0.78
N ILE A 160 33.51 19.86 -0.41
CA ILE A 160 33.14 18.63 -1.13
C ILE A 160 31.62 18.43 -1.20
N SER A 161 30.93 18.69 -0.09
CA SER A 161 29.47 18.56 -0.05
C SER A 161 28.78 19.55 -0.99
N ASN A 162 29.27 20.78 -1.04
CA ASN A 162 28.74 21.81 -1.94
C ASN A 162 28.99 21.47 -3.42
N GLU A 163 30.20 20.99 -3.77
CA GLU A 163 30.49 20.56 -5.14
C GLU A 163 29.62 19.40 -5.61
N LYS A 164 29.34 18.43 -4.72
CA LYS A 164 28.40 17.35 -5.00
C LYS A 164 26.98 17.88 -5.22
N LEU A 165 26.55 18.86 -4.42
CA LEU A 165 25.23 19.46 -4.56
C LEU A 165 25.09 20.21 -5.90
N GLU A 166 26.14 20.93 -6.34
CA GLU A 166 26.17 21.61 -7.64
C GLU A 166 26.08 20.62 -8.80
N LEU A 167 26.81 19.52 -8.73
CA LEU A 167 26.68 18.45 -9.74
C LEU A 167 25.28 17.84 -9.78
N GLU A 168 24.65 17.64 -8.61
CA GLU A 168 23.26 17.13 -8.53
C GLU A 168 22.27 18.11 -9.17
N LYS A 169 22.44 19.43 -8.96
CA LYS A 169 21.61 20.48 -9.59
C LYS A 169 21.76 20.47 -11.11
N GLU A 170 22.99 20.36 -11.60
CA GLU A 170 23.28 20.26 -13.03
C GLU A 170 22.65 19.02 -13.65
N TYR A 171 22.80 17.85 -13.00
CA TYR A 171 22.16 16.62 -13.44
C TYR A 171 20.64 16.70 -13.44
N GLN A 172 20.05 17.40 -12.46
CA GLN A 172 18.61 17.61 -12.43
C GLN A 172 18.16 18.48 -13.60
N ARG A 173 18.85 19.60 -13.88
CA ARG A 173 18.56 20.47 -15.04
C ARG A 173 18.60 19.71 -16.37
N ILE A 174 19.62 18.89 -16.58
CA ILE A 174 19.76 18.06 -17.79
C ILE A 174 18.62 17.04 -17.89
N LYS A 175 18.26 16.44 -16.74
CA LYS A 175 17.15 15.49 -16.65
C LYS A 175 15.80 16.13 -16.92
N ASP A 176 15.58 17.36 -16.44
CA ASP A 176 14.36 18.14 -16.66
C ASP A 176 14.21 18.46 -18.15
N ARG A 177 15.26 18.96 -18.79
CA ARG A 177 15.27 19.25 -20.24
C ARG A 177 14.93 18.02 -21.08
N ARG A 178 15.53 16.87 -20.76
CA ARG A 178 15.22 15.61 -21.46
C ARG A 178 13.78 15.18 -21.24
N HIS A 179 13.26 15.33 -20.02
CA HIS A 179 11.88 14.98 -19.68
C HIS A 179 10.87 15.90 -20.36
N GLU A 180 11.16 17.21 -20.41
CA GLU A 180 10.35 18.19 -21.15
C GLU A 180 10.27 17.84 -22.62
N ALA A 181 11.40 17.53 -23.27
CA ALA A 181 11.42 17.12 -24.66
C ALA A 181 10.59 15.84 -24.90
N TYR A 182 10.64 14.87 -23.98
CA TYR A 182 9.81 13.65 -24.06
C TYR A 182 8.33 13.95 -23.89
N SER A 183 7.98 14.74 -22.88
CA SER A 183 6.60 15.11 -22.56
C SER A 183 5.95 15.92 -23.66
N TYR A 184 6.74 16.72 -24.37
CA TYR A 184 6.27 17.54 -25.47
C TYR A 184 5.66 16.73 -26.62
N LYS A 185 6.20 15.56 -26.94
CA LYS A 185 5.59 14.64 -27.90
C LYS A 185 4.15 14.29 -27.53
N TYR A 186 3.94 13.95 -26.26
CA TYR A 186 2.62 13.55 -25.78
C TYR A 186 1.66 14.72 -25.68
N HIS A 187 2.18 15.93 -25.47
CA HIS A 187 1.38 17.15 -25.59
C HIS A 187 0.86 17.35 -27.02
N LEU A 188 1.72 17.15 -28.04
CA LEU A 188 1.30 17.22 -29.44
C LEU A 188 0.26 16.12 -29.78
N ILE A 189 0.45 14.90 -29.31
CA ILE A 189 -0.50 13.79 -29.52
C ILE A 189 -1.82 14.08 -28.78
N ASP A 190 -1.77 14.67 -27.59
CA ASP A 190 -2.95 15.05 -26.81
C ASP A 190 -3.82 16.07 -27.57
N MET A 191 -3.23 17.11 -28.12
CA MET A 191 -3.92 18.07 -28.97
C MET A 191 -4.60 17.40 -30.16
N LEU A 192 -3.93 16.47 -30.84
CA LEU A 192 -4.47 15.77 -32.00
C LEU A 192 -5.61 14.81 -31.63
N ARG A 193 -5.53 14.11 -30.50
CA ARG A 193 -6.45 13.00 -30.12
C ARG A 193 -7.41 13.32 -28.98
N LEU A 194 -7.40 14.53 -28.39
CA LEU A 194 -8.22 14.90 -27.22
C LEU A 194 -8.06 13.90 -26.07
N SER A 195 -6.84 13.77 -25.57
CA SER A 195 -6.47 12.91 -24.41
C SER A 195 -6.73 11.39 -24.60
N LYS A 196 -6.96 10.93 -25.82
CA LYS A 196 -7.15 9.49 -26.11
C LYS A 196 -5.81 8.82 -26.39
N PHE A 197 -5.15 8.36 -25.32
CA PHE A 197 -3.91 7.59 -25.42
C PHE A 197 -4.19 6.08 -25.48
N THR A 198 -3.35 5.36 -26.21
CA THR A 198 -3.37 3.89 -26.19
C THR A 198 -2.83 3.35 -24.87
N PHE A 199 -3.15 2.10 -24.55
CA PHE A 199 -2.61 1.44 -23.34
C PHE A 199 -1.07 1.45 -23.30
N MET A 200 -0.43 1.21 -24.45
CA MET A 200 1.03 1.17 -24.57
C MET A 200 1.65 2.57 -24.35
N GLU A 201 1.05 3.62 -24.91
CA GLU A 201 1.47 5.00 -24.70
C GLU A 201 1.34 5.43 -23.25
N THR A 202 0.20 5.12 -22.63
CA THR A 202 -0.03 5.39 -21.19
C THR A 202 1.00 4.66 -20.32
N ARG A 203 1.34 3.42 -20.67
CA ARG A 203 2.37 2.64 -19.97
C ARG A 203 3.76 3.24 -20.16
N ALA A 204 4.09 3.68 -21.38
CA ALA A 204 5.37 4.33 -21.69
C ALA A 204 5.53 5.66 -20.95
N GLN A 205 4.47 6.50 -20.91
CA GLN A 205 4.47 7.74 -20.12
C GLN A 205 4.67 7.49 -18.63
N LYS A 206 3.93 6.52 -18.05
CA LYS A 206 4.09 6.15 -16.64
C LYS A 206 5.49 5.64 -16.33
N TRP A 207 6.09 4.88 -17.23
CA TRP A 207 7.45 4.37 -17.07
C TRP A 207 8.51 5.48 -17.14
N GLU A 208 8.37 6.42 -18.08
CA GLU A 208 9.29 7.56 -18.18
C GLU A 208 9.14 8.52 -16.99
N ASN A 209 7.90 8.80 -16.56
CA ASN A 209 7.65 9.57 -15.35
C ASN A 209 8.25 8.88 -14.11
N TYR A 210 8.15 7.56 -14.02
CA TYR A 210 8.79 6.81 -12.94
C TYR A 210 10.30 6.97 -12.96
N LYS A 211 10.96 6.83 -14.12
CA LYS A 211 12.40 7.07 -14.25
C LYS A 211 12.80 8.51 -13.92
N TYR A 212 11.97 9.45 -14.34
CA TYR A 212 12.19 10.87 -14.06
C TYR A 212 12.09 11.18 -12.55
N THR A 213 11.10 10.65 -11.87
CA THR A 213 10.89 10.88 -10.43
C THR A 213 11.72 9.95 -9.56
N PHE A 214 12.41 8.94 -10.14
CA PHE A 214 13.15 7.94 -9.39
C PHE A 214 14.33 8.55 -8.63
N ASN A 215 14.30 8.39 -7.32
CA ASN A 215 15.38 8.75 -6.40
C ASN A 215 15.77 7.50 -5.60
N LYS A 216 17.03 7.09 -5.71
CA LYS A 216 17.56 5.88 -5.02
C LYS A 216 17.34 5.92 -3.51
N ARG A 217 17.55 7.08 -2.89
CA ARG A 217 17.37 7.25 -1.43
C ARG A 217 15.91 7.05 -1.05
N ASN A 218 14.99 7.71 -1.74
CA ASN A 218 13.56 7.57 -1.49
C ASN A 218 13.08 6.14 -1.79
N PHE A 219 13.60 5.51 -2.84
CA PHE A 219 13.29 4.12 -3.15
C PHE A 219 13.74 3.17 -2.02
N LEU A 220 14.97 3.33 -1.52
CA LEU A 220 15.47 2.53 -0.40
C LEU A 220 14.71 2.81 0.89
N LEU A 221 14.36 4.06 1.18
CA LEU A 221 13.54 4.39 2.35
C LEU A 221 12.12 3.81 2.27
N GLN A 222 11.53 3.78 1.07
CA GLN A 222 10.19 3.23 0.88
C GLN A 222 10.16 1.70 0.83
N ASN A 223 11.17 1.08 0.25
CA ASN A 223 11.20 -0.36 -0.02
C ASN A 223 12.30 -1.11 0.75
N GLY A 224 13.15 -0.44 1.49
CA GLY A 224 14.33 -1.03 2.15
C GLY A 224 13.96 -2.17 3.09
N LEU A 225 12.85 -2.03 3.82
CA LEU A 225 12.34 -3.09 4.68
C LEU A 225 11.92 -4.34 3.88
N TYR A 226 11.17 -4.16 2.79
CA TYR A 226 10.79 -5.28 1.90
C TYR A 226 12.03 -5.97 1.33
N ILE A 227 13.01 -5.18 0.89
CA ILE A 227 14.27 -5.71 0.35
C ILE A 227 15.01 -6.52 1.42
N ALA A 228 15.13 -6.00 2.64
CA ALA A 228 15.78 -6.70 3.74
C ALA A 228 15.09 -8.04 4.07
N ILE A 229 13.76 -8.04 4.19
CA ILE A 229 12.99 -9.25 4.49
C ILE A 229 13.08 -10.27 3.34
N ILE A 230 13.03 -9.82 2.08
CA ILE A 230 13.19 -10.70 0.93
C ILE A 230 14.60 -11.32 0.91
N LEU A 231 15.63 -10.55 1.24
CA LEU A 231 17.00 -11.07 1.34
C LEU A 231 17.12 -12.11 2.45
N ILE A 232 16.52 -11.86 3.62
CA ILE A 232 16.45 -12.85 4.72
C ILE A 232 15.72 -14.10 4.25
N PHE A 233 14.58 -13.96 3.58
CA PHE A 233 13.82 -15.11 3.08
C PHE A 233 14.60 -15.92 2.03
N ILE A 234 15.32 -15.25 1.13
CA ILE A 234 16.22 -15.92 0.17
C ILE A 234 17.33 -16.68 0.90
N ALA A 235 17.95 -16.06 1.92
CA ALA A 235 18.94 -16.73 2.74
C ALA A 235 18.37 -17.99 3.42
N LEU A 236 17.16 -17.93 3.96
CA LEU A 236 16.45 -19.07 4.54
C LEU A 236 16.17 -20.17 3.48
N CYS A 237 15.80 -19.79 2.26
CA CYS A 237 15.61 -20.73 1.14
C CYS A 237 16.91 -21.48 0.77
N ILE A 238 18.07 -20.85 0.96
CA ILE A 238 19.39 -21.47 0.71
C ILE A 238 19.81 -22.34 1.91
N ILE A 239 19.61 -21.88 3.13
CA ILE A 239 20.06 -22.57 4.36
C ILE A 239 19.20 -23.82 4.65
N THR A 240 17.89 -23.77 4.36
CA THR A 240 16.96 -24.86 4.70
C THR A 240 17.33 -26.17 4.00
N PRO A 241 17.59 -26.24 2.69
CA PRO A 241 18.01 -27.46 2.03
C PRO A 241 19.34 -28.02 2.56
N ILE A 242 20.28 -27.14 2.94
CA ILE A 242 21.59 -27.53 3.48
C ILE A 242 21.43 -28.21 4.85
N LYS A 243 20.54 -27.67 5.71
CA LYS A 243 20.34 -28.23 7.07
C LYS A 243 19.33 -29.35 7.15
N LYS A 244 18.28 -29.35 6.33
CA LYS A 244 17.14 -30.28 6.44
C LYS A 244 17.00 -31.22 5.24
N GLY A 245 17.80 -31.06 4.17
CA GLY A 245 17.75 -31.89 2.97
C GLY A 245 16.51 -31.65 2.08
N THR A 246 15.61 -30.74 2.45
CA THR A 246 14.37 -30.47 1.71
C THR A 246 14.26 -28.98 1.38
N PRO A 247 13.87 -28.61 0.14
CA PRO A 247 13.72 -27.20 -0.23
C PRO A 247 12.55 -26.55 0.52
N LEU A 248 12.74 -25.29 0.91
CA LEU A 248 11.69 -24.51 1.59
C LEU A 248 10.51 -24.21 0.66
N LEU A 249 10.77 -23.84 -0.59
CA LEU A 249 9.78 -23.51 -1.60
C LEU A 249 9.25 -24.78 -2.30
N THR A 250 8.50 -25.60 -1.59
CA THR A 250 7.69 -26.68 -2.15
C THR A 250 6.23 -26.25 -2.20
N TYR A 251 5.44 -26.86 -3.09
CA TYR A 251 4.00 -26.60 -3.18
C TYR A 251 3.31 -26.81 -1.83
N ASN A 252 3.64 -27.87 -1.11
CA ASN A 252 3.07 -28.16 0.21
C ASN A 252 3.44 -27.08 1.24
N ASN A 253 4.69 -26.61 1.25
CA ASN A 253 5.11 -25.57 2.17
C ASN A 253 4.43 -24.23 1.87
N ILE A 254 4.24 -23.90 0.59
CA ILE A 254 3.48 -22.70 0.19
C ILE A 254 2.03 -22.79 0.69
N LEU A 255 1.38 -23.93 0.51
CA LEU A 255 0.03 -24.15 1.03
C LEU A 255 -0.02 -24.06 2.56
N ASN A 256 0.98 -24.61 3.26
CA ASN A 256 1.08 -24.54 4.72
C ASN A 256 1.29 -23.09 5.20
N ILE A 257 2.10 -22.30 4.51
CA ILE A 257 2.28 -20.87 4.80
C ILE A 257 0.94 -20.14 4.64
N LEU A 258 0.23 -20.35 3.52
CA LEU A 258 -1.07 -19.73 3.28
C LEU A 258 -2.14 -20.17 4.28
N GLN A 259 -2.12 -21.46 4.67
CA GLN A 259 -3.01 -21.98 5.70
C GLN A 259 -2.77 -21.33 7.06
N GLN A 260 -1.51 -21.12 7.46
CA GLN A 260 -1.17 -20.42 8.71
C GLN A 260 -1.42 -18.91 8.62
N ALA A 261 -1.24 -18.31 7.44
CA ALA A 261 -1.53 -16.89 7.19
C ALA A 261 -3.03 -16.59 7.28
N SER A 262 -3.89 -17.55 7.01
CA SER A 262 -5.34 -17.32 6.89
C SER A 262 -6.00 -16.77 8.17
N PRO A 263 -5.88 -17.38 9.36
CA PRO A 263 -6.40 -16.77 10.59
C PRO A 263 -5.69 -15.47 10.96
N ARG A 264 -4.36 -15.40 10.75
CA ARG A 264 -3.56 -14.19 11.00
C ARG A 264 -3.99 -13.02 10.14
N MET A 265 -4.54 -13.28 8.94
CA MET A 265 -5.08 -12.25 8.06
C MET A 265 -6.25 -11.51 8.71
N PHE A 266 -7.16 -12.22 9.36
CA PHE A 266 -8.28 -11.60 10.09
C PHE A 266 -7.76 -10.67 11.19
N LEU A 267 -6.77 -11.12 11.95
CA LEU A 267 -6.19 -10.33 13.03
C LEU A 267 -5.51 -9.06 12.49
N ALA A 268 -4.67 -9.22 11.49
CA ALA A 268 -3.94 -8.11 10.89
C ALA A 268 -4.88 -7.08 10.22
N LEU A 269 -5.97 -7.52 9.56
CA LEU A 269 -6.97 -6.62 8.99
C LEU A 269 -7.69 -5.81 10.06
N GLY A 270 -7.97 -6.41 11.24
CA GLY A 270 -8.53 -5.71 12.38
C GLY A 270 -7.56 -4.66 12.95
N VAL A 271 -6.32 -5.08 13.24
CA VAL A 271 -5.25 -4.20 13.73
C VAL A 271 -4.95 -3.07 12.76
N ALA A 272 -4.90 -3.35 11.46
CA ALA A 272 -4.62 -2.36 10.43
C ALA A 272 -5.63 -1.20 10.45
N GLY A 273 -6.91 -1.49 10.70
CA GLY A 273 -7.95 -0.47 10.87
C GLY A 273 -7.69 0.45 12.06
N LEU A 274 -7.13 -0.07 13.14
CA LEU A 274 -6.79 0.71 14.33
C LEU A 274 -5.49 1.50 14.13
N ILE A 275 -4.48 0.93 13.47
CA ILE A 275 -3.24 1.66 13.13
C ILE A 275 -3.56 2.85 12.21
N LEU A 276 -4.50 2.72 11.28
CA LEU A 276 -4.96 3.85 10.47
C LEU A 276 -5.49 5.02 11.31
N LEU A 277 -6.04 4.75 12.50
CA LEU A 277 -6.49 5.75 13.47
C LEU A 277 -5.40 6.16 14.47
N THR A 278 -4.13 5.96 14.15
CA THR A 278 -2.97 6.20 15.04
C THR A 278 -2.97 5.35 16.31
N GLY A 279 -3.72 4.24 16.30
CA GLY A 279 -3.86 3.33 17.43
C GLY A 279 -3.16 2.00 17.20
N THR A 280 -2.95 1.27 18.29
CA THR A 280 -2.53 -0.13 18.28
C THR A 280 -3.43 -0.91 19.20
N ASP A 281 -3.58 -2.21 18.94
CA ASP A 281 -4.31 -3.11 19.84
C ASP A 281 -3.39 -4.22 20.35
N LEU A 282 -3.00 -4.11 21.61
CA LEU A 282 -2.19 -5.11 22.29
C LEU A 282 -3.02 -6.27 22.84
N SER A 283 -4.35 -6.17 22.80
CA SER A 283 -5.23 -7.21 23.33
C SER A 283 -5.46 -8.36 22.33
N VAL A 284 -5.06 -8.21 21.06
CA VAL A 284 -5.29 -9.19 19.97
C VAL A 284 -4.90 -10.61 20.36
N GLY A 285 -3.70 -10.81 20.89
CA GLY A 285 -3.24 -12.13 21.29
C GLY A 285 -4.12 -12.77 22.37
N ARG A 286 -4.59 -11.97 23.32
CA ARG A 286 -5.49 -12.45 24.39
C ARG A 286 -6.92 -12.65 23.90
N MET A 287 -7.36 -11.87 22.89
CA MET A 287 -8.62 -12.12 22.18
C MET A 287 -8.59 -13.48 21.48
N VAL A 288 -7.47 -13.82 20.82
CA VAL A 288 -7.29 -15.14 20.21
C VAL A 288 -7.34 -16.25 21.27
N GLY A 289 -6.62 -16.09 22.39
CA GLY A 289 -6.66 -17.03 23.51
C GLY A 289 -8.07 -17.24 24.06
N MET A 290 -8.80 -16.15 24.31
CA MET A 290 -10.19 -16.20 24.77
C MET A 290 -11.12 -16.86 23.74
N GLY A 291 -11.03 -16.45 22.47
CA GLY A 291 -11.86 -16.99 21.41
C GLY A 291 -11.59 -18.49 21.18
N MET A 292 -10.32 -18.88 21.13
CA MET A 292 -9.96 -20.31 21.02
C MET A 292 -10.43 -21.14 22.22
N THR A 293 -10.29 -20.62 23.42
CA THR A 293 -10.81 -21.31 24.64
C THR A 293 -12.32 -21.49 24.54
N THR A 294 -13.05 -20.43 24.19
CA THR A 294 -14.51 -20.47 24.02
C THR A 294 -14.93 -21.45 22.92
N ALA A 295 -14.27 -21.38 21.76
CA ALA A 295 -14.54 -22.29 20.65
C ALA A 295 -14.25 -23.75 21.02
N THR A 296 -13.12 -24.02 21.70
CA THR A 296 -12.76 -25.37 22.14
C THR A 296 -13.78 -25.92 23.11
N ILE A 297 -14.25 -25.14 24.08
CA ILE A 297 -15.25 -25.56 25.06
C ILE A 297 -16.56 -25.97 24.38
N ILE A 298 -17.05 -25.20 23.43
CA ILE A 298 -18.33 -25.45 22.75
C ILE A 298 -18.21 -26.60 21.74
N MET A 299 -17.06 -26.74 21.08
CA MET A 299 -16.82 -27.76 20.06
C MET A 299 -16.07 -28.99 20.58
N HIS A 300 -15.87 -29.13 21.90
CA HIS A 300 -15.09 -30.17 22.54
C HIS A 300 -15.54 -31.59 22.18
N GLN A 301 -14.59 -32.53 22.11
CA GLN A 301 -14.87 -33.95 21.91
C GLN A 301 -15.38 -34.57 23.20
N GLY A 302 -16.68 -34.80 23.30
CA GLY A 302 -17.30 -35.31 24.53
C GLY A 302 -17.45 -34.21 25.60
N ILE A 303 -17.53 -34.65 26.87
CA ILE A 303 -17.63 -33.77 28.04
C ILE A 303 -16.32 -33.01 28.21
N ASN A 304 -16.38 -31.71 28.49
CA ASN A 304 -15.18 -30.89 28.67
C ASN A 304 -14.30 -31.44 29.82
N THR A 305 -12.98 -31.48 29.55
CA THR A 305 -11.98 -31.93 30.53
C THR A 305 -11.66 -30.89 31.60
N GLY A 306 -11.94 -29.62 31.32
CA GLY A 306 -11.73 -28.50 32.23
C GLY A 306 -13.04 -27.87 32.72
N SER A 307 -12.99 -27.15 33.83
CA SER A 307 -14.12 -26.36 34.33
C SER A 307 -13.93 -24.87 34.03
N VAL A 308 -15.04 -24.14 33.83
CA VAL A 308 -15.09 -22.70 33.72
C VAL A 308 -15.89 -22.16 34.90
N PHE A 309 -15.28 -21.32 35.73
CA PHE A 309 -15.84 -20.87 37.02
C PHE A 309 -16.31 -22.03 37.92
N GLY A 310 -15.63 -23.18 37.86
CA GLY A 310 -15.97 -24.35 38.61
C GLY A 310 -17.07 -25.24 38.01
N HIS A 311 -17.69 -24.84 36.91
CA HIS A 311 -18.70 -25.64 36.19
C HIS A 311 -18.10 -26.32 34.97
N ILE A 312 -18.41 -27.60 34.78
CA ILE A 312 -18.07 -28.36 33.59
C ILE A 312 -19.21 -28.19 32.59
N PHE A 313 -18.90 -27.59 31.45
CA PHE A 313 -19.87 -27.43 30.37
C PHE A 313 -19.95 -28.70 29.52
N ASP A 314 -21.15 -29.15 29.24
CA ASP A 314 -21.42 -30.28 28.37
C ASP A 314 -22.28 -29.85 27.18
N PHE A 315 -21.71 -29.92 25.98
CA PHE A 315 -22.38 -29.62 24.71
C PHE A 315 -22.67 -30.87 23.88
N THR A 316 -22.48 -32.06 24.43
CA THR A 316 -22.68 -33.33 23.70
C THR A 316 -24.11 -33.51 23.22
N GLY A 317 -25.11 -32.98 23.93
CA GLY A 317 -26.50 -32.98 23.51
C GLY A 317 -26.86 -32.01 22.38
N VAL A 318 -25.93 -31.15 21.96
CA VAL A 318 -26.15 -30.16 20.87
C VAL A 318 -25.61 -30.76 19.56
N PRO A 319 -26.38 -30.71 18.46
CA PRO A 319 -25.91 -31.20 17.16
C PRO A 319 -24.59 -30.50 16.73
N THR A 320 -23.64 -31.27 16.18
CA THR A 320 -22.31 -30.77 15.81
C THR A 320 -22.34 -29.53 14.95
N GLY A 321 -23.23 -29.45 13.95
CA GLY A 321 -23.40 -28.26 13.12
C GLY A 321 -23.86 -27.02 13.89
N ALA A 322 -24.72 -27.19 14.89
CA ALA A 322 -25.16 -26.10 15.76
C ALA A 322 -24.01 -25.63 16.67
N ARG A 323 -23.18 -26.54 17.20
CA ARG A 323 -22.00 -26.19 18.01
C ARG A 323 -21.01 -25.34 17.24
N VAL A 324 -20.81 -25.62 15.95
CA VAL A 324 -19.94 -24.83 15.05
C VAL A 324 -20.42 -23.39 14.92
N VAL A 325 -21.74 -23.18 14.72
CA VAL A 325 -22.33 -21.84 14.58
C VAL A 325 -22.35 -21.10 15.93
N ILE A 326 -22.72 -21.79 17.01
CA ILE A 326 -22.73 -21.22 18.37
C ILE A 326 -21.32 -20.77 18.77
N ALA A 327 -20.29 -21.59 18.49
CA ALA A 327 -18.90 -21.26 18.76
C ALA A 327 -18.46 -20.00 17.98
N LEU A 328 -18.79 -19.91 16.70
CA LEU A 328 -18.50 -18.73 15.90
C LEU A 328 -19.14 -17.47 16.48
N LEU A 329 -20.43 -17.53 16.78
CA LEU A 329 -21.17 -16.38 17.32
C LEU A 329 -20.65 -15.98 18.71
N ALA A 330 -20.35 -16.96 19.58
CA ALA A 330 -19.77 -16.70 20.89
C ALA A 330 -18.38 -16.02 20.79
N CYS A 331 -17.52 -16.48 19.90
CA CYS A 331 -16.21 -15.87 19.66
C CYS A 331 -16.37 -14.42 19.16
N ILE A 332 -17.25 -14.17 18.19
CA ILE A 332 -17.49 -12.83 17.67
C ILE A 332 -18.05 -11.91 18.75
N VAL A 333 -19.06 -12.36 19.50
CA VAL A 333 -19.70 -11.54 20.54
C VAL A 333 -18.69 -11.19 21.65
N LEU A 334 -17.94 -12.17 22.17
CA LEU A 334 -16.98 -11.93 23.23
C LEU A 334 -15.83 -11.03 22.76
N CYS A 335 -15.22 -11.30 21.63
CA CYS A 335 -14.15 -10.46 21.12
C CYS A 335 -14.65 -9.04 20.83
N THR A 336 -15.82 -8.89 20.20
CA THR A 336 -16.41 -7.56 19.93
C THR A 336 -16.77 -6.81 21.20
N PHE A 337 -17.27 -7.50 22.23
CA PHE A 337 -17.59 -6.90 23.53
C PHE A 337 -16.34 -6.28 24.16
N PHE A 338 -15.27 -7.03 24.30
CA PHE A 338 -14.04 -6.54 24.93
C PHE A 338 -13.34 -5.47 24.07
N THR A 339 -13.28 -5.63 22.74
CA THR A 339 -12.71 -4.57 21.89
C THR A 339 -13.55 -3.30 21.93
N SER A 340 -14.89 -3.42 22.01
CA SER A 340 -15.79 -2.26 22.16
C SER A 340 -15.57 -1.51 23.45
N ILE A 341 -15.25 -2.19 24.55
CA ILE A 341 -14.87 -1.55 25.82
C ILE A 341 -13.62 -0.71 25.62
N ALA A 342 -12.54 -1.28 25.08
CA ALA A 342 -11.31 -0.54 24.81
C ALA A 342 -11.57 0.63 23.82
N GLY A 343 -12.37 0.40 22.80
CA GLY A 343 -12.79 1.40 21.83
C GLY A 343 -13.61 2.53 22.45
N PHE A 344 -14.52 2.23 23.38
CA PHE A 344 -15.30 3.23 24.08
C PHE A 344 -14.43 4.17 24.91
N PHE A 345 -13.49 3.61 25.69
CA PHE A 345 -12.56 4.43 26.48
C PHE A 345 -11.67 5.28 25.59
N THR A 346 -11.17 4.72 24.49
CA THR A 346 -10.38 5.46 23.51
C THR A 346 -11.18 6.58 22.86
N ALA A 347 -12.39 6.30 22.38
CA ALA A 347 -13.20 7.26 21.62
C ALA A 347 -13.83 8.32 22.50
N LYS A 348 -14.35 7.97 23.69
CA LYS A 348 -15.09 8.88 24.58
C LYS A 348 -14.16 9.75 25.41
N PHE A 349 -13.11 9.15 26.00
CA PHE A 349 -12.21 9.84 26.92
C PHE A 349 -10.91 10.29 26.24
N LYS A 350 -10.79 10.09 24.91
CA LYS A 350 -9.56 10.39 24.14
C LYS A 350 -8.30 9.73 24.74
N MET A 351 -8.51 8.58 25.39
CA MET A 351 -7.43 7.81 25.97
C MET A 351 -6.55 7.25 24.84
N HIS A 352 -5.23 7.26 25.04
CA HIS A 352 -4.35 6.68 24.02
C HIS A 352 -4.68 5.18 23.83
N PRO A 353 -4.89 4.69 22.60
CA PRO A 353 -5.30 3.31 22.32
C PRO A 353 -4.40 2.26 22.95
N PHE A 354 -3.09 2.52 23.02
CA PHE A 354 -2.12 1.65 23.71
C PHE A 354 -2.52 1.35 25.15
N ILE A 355 -2.95 2.38 25.91
CA ILE A 355 -3.30 2.22 27.34
C ILE A 355 -4.60 1.44 27.48
N SER A 356 -5.64 1.78 26.72
CA SER A 356 -6.94 1.11 26.77
C SER A 356 -6.85 -0.37 26.36
N THR A 357 -6.07 -0.68 25.32
CA THR A 357 -5.92 -2.05 24.83
C THR A 357 -4.99 -2.88 25.71
N MET A 358 -3.95 -2.27 26.30
CA MET A 358 -3.09 -2.93 27.28
C MET A 358 -3.88 -3.28 28.56
N ALA A 359 -4.70 -2.38 29.07
CA ALA A 359 -5.59 -2.67 30.19
C ALA A 359 -6.57 -3.81 29.85
N ASN A 360 -7.16 -3.75 28.66
CA ASN A 360 -8.07 -4.79 28.16
C ASN A 360 -7.36 -6.15 28.04
N MET A 361 -6.12 -6.17 27.56
CA MET A 361 -5.28 -7.37 27.50
C MET A 361 -5.14 -8.04 28.88
N LEU A 362 -4.84 -7.26 29.91
CA LEU A 362 -4.69 -7.75 31.28
C LEU A 362 -6.01 -8.27 31.85
N VAL A 363 -7.12 -7.53 31.62
CA VAL A 363 -8.46 -7.93 32.06
C VAL A 363 -8.86 -9.27 31.43
N ILE A 364 -8.72 -9.41 30.11
CA ILE A 364 -9.06 -10.66 29.40
C ILE A 364 -8.22 -11.81 29.92
N PHE A 365 -6.89 -11.64 30.01
CA PHE A 365 -6.00 -12.67 30.50
C PHE A 365 -6.35 -13.09 31.91
N GLY A 366 -6.61 -12.12 32.81
CA GLY A 366 -7.01 -12.38 34.20
C GLY A 366 -8.33 -13.16 34.29
N ILE A 367 -9.37 -12.69 33.56
CA ILE A 367 -10.69 -13.37 33.57
C ILE A 367 -10.60 -14.78 33.03
N VAL A 368 -9.98 -14.98 31.86
CA VAL A 368 -9.88 -16.28 31.20
C VAL A 368 -9.05 -17.24 32.06
N THR A 369 -7.90 -16.78 32.59
CA THR A 369 -7.05 -17.61 33.46
C THR A 369 -7.76 -18.00 34.76
N TYR A 370 -8.44 -17.06 35.41
CA TYR A 370 -9.21 -17.30 36.62
C TYR A 370 -10.36 -18.28 36.35
N ALA A 371 -11.12 -18.05 35.27
CA ALA A 371 -12.27 -18.89 34.92
C ALA A 371 -11.86 -20.31 34.59
N THR A 372 -10.75 -20.53 33.90
CA THR A 372 -10.27 -21.84 33.43
C THR A 372 -9.21 -22.47 34.32
N LYS A 373 -8.79 -21.76 35.38
CA LYS A 373 -7.63 -22.15 36.23
C LYS A 373 -6.34 -22.32 35.40
N GLY A 374 -6.24 -21.67 34.24
CA GLY A 374 -5.10 -21.78 33.33
C GLY A 374 -4.98 -23.10 32.56
N VAL A 375 -5.97 -23.98 32.67
CA VAL A 375 -5.96 -25.28 32.00
C VAL A 375 -6.32 -25.15 30.52
N SER A 376 -5.68 -25.97 29.68
CA SER A 376 -6.06 -26.14 28.27
C SER A 376 -7.19 -27.16 28.14
N PHE A 377 -8.15 -26.89 27.24
CA PHE A 377 -9.36 -27.69 27.07
C PHE A 377 -9.23 -28.87 26.09
N GLY A 378 -8.06 -29.19 25.60
CA GLY A 378 -7.85 -30.38 24.75
C GLY A 378 -8.39 -30.19 23.31
N ALA A 379 -8.89 -31.29 22.73
CA ALA A 379 -9.25 -31.36 21.31
C ALA A 379 -10.75 -31.13 21.06
N ILE A 380 -11.07 -30.55 19.93
CA ILE A 380 -12.43 -30.45 19.38
C ILE A 380 -12.80 -31.76 18.67
N GLU A 381 -14.11 -31.98 18.45
CA GLU A 381 -14.60 -33.15 17.74
C GLU A 381 -13.97 -33.29 16.35
N PRO A 382 -13.40 -34.48 15.98
CA PRO A 382 -12.60 -34.65 14.76
C PRO A 382 -13.32 -34.34 13.43
N VAL A 383 -14.66 -34.38 13.43
CA VAL A 383 -15.46 -34.04 12.24
C VAL A 383 -15.50 -32.52 11.98
N ILE A 384 -15.41 -31.71 13.06
CA ILE A 384 -15.59 -30.23 12.98
C ILE A 384 -14.57 -29.55 12.09
N PRO A 385 -13.26 -29.81 12.15
CA PRO A 385 -12.30 -29.21 11.22
C PRO A 385 -12.67 -29.42 9.75
N ASN A 386 -13.14 -30.62 9.40
CA ASN A 386 -13.58 -30.91 8.03
C ASN A 386 -14.90 -30.22 7.64
N MET A 387 -15.74 -29.83 8.61
CA MET A 387 -16.94 -29.03 8.34
C MET A 387 -16.60 -27.56 8.07
N ILE A 388 -15.62 -27.01 8.78
CA ILE A 388 -15.25 -25.58 8.72
C ILE A 388 -14.24 -25.32 7.59
N ILE A 389 -13.20 -26.15 7.51
CA ILE A 389 -12.01 -25.97 6.65
C ILE A 389 -11.67 -27.27 5.90
N PRO A 390 -12.60 -27.87 5.13
CA PRO A 390 -12.32 -29.11 4.39
C PRO A 390 -11.12 -28.91 3.46
N LYS A 391 -10.41 -30.00 3.17
CA LYS A 391 -9.40 -30.02 2.11
C LYS A 391 -10.03 -30.58 0.84
N VAL A 392 -10.01 -29.81 -0.24
CA VAL A 392 -10.52 -30.23 -1.55
C VAL A 392 -9.33 -30.48 -2.47
N ASN A 393 -9.12 -31.73 -2.88
CA ASN A 393 -7.97 -32.14 -3.71
C ASN A 393 -6.62 -31.67 -3.14
N GLY A 394 -6.46 -31.73 -1.81
CA GLY A 394 -5.26 -31.25 -1.13
C GLY A 394 -5.18 -29.74 -0.89
N PHE A 395 -6.08 -28.96 -1.46
CA PHE A 395 -6.16 -27.51 -1.26
C PHE A 395 -6.89 -27.19 0.06
N PRO A 396 -6.28 -26.43 0.99
CA PRO A 396 -6.92 -26.05 2.26
C PRO A 396 -7.89 -24.91 2.07
N THR A 397 -9.20 -25.16 2.26
CA THR A 397 -10.25 -24.16 2.02
C THR A 397 -10.23 -22.99 3.03
N ILE A 398 -9.47 -23.09 4.11
CA ILE A 398 -9.25 -21.97 5.04
C ILE A 398 -8.72 -20.71 4.34
N ILE A 399 -8.00 -20.88 3.22
CA ILE A 399 -7.51 -19.78 2.39
C ILE A 399 -8.68 -18.96 1.80
N LEU A 400 -9.80 -19.62 1.46
CA LEU A 400 -10.99 -18.96 0.92
C LEU A 400 -11.64 -18.03 1.95
N TRP A 401 -11.62 -18.40 3.23
CA TRP A 401 -12.08 -17.54 4.32
C TRP A 401 -11.24 -16.26 4.42
N ALA A 402 -9.91 -16.38 4.29
CA ALA A 402 -9.03 -15.23 4.27
C ALA A 402 -9.30 -14.32 3.05
N VAL A 403 -9.49 -14.90 1.87
CA VAL A 403 -9.83 -14.15 0.65
C VAL A 403 -11.17 -13.42 0.82
N ALA A 404 -12.17 -14.08 1.41
CA ALA A 404 -13.46 -13.45 1.71
C ALA A 404 -13.31 -12.27 2.68
N ALA A 405 -12.54 -12.43 3.76
CA ALA A 405 -12.25 -11.34 4.70
C ALA A 405 -11.55 -10.16 4.02
N ILE A 406 -10.53 -10.44 3.20
CA ILE A 406 -9.82 -9.40 2.43
C ILE A 406 -10.81 -8.65 1.52
N ALA A 407 -11.68 -9.35 0.81
CA ALA A 407 -12.65 -8.75 -0.10
C ALA A 407 -13.67 -7.87 0.66
N ILE A 408 -14.19 -8.35 1.80
CA ILE A 408 -15.15 -7.62 2.63
C ILE A 408 -14.50 -6.34 3.20
N VAL A 409 -13.32 -6.47 3.81
CA VAL A 409 -12.63 -5.32 4.39
C VAL A 409 -12.19 -4.33 3.30
N TRP A 410 -11.73 -4.84 2.14
CA TRP A 410 -11.43 -4.00 0.98
C TRP A 410 -12.66 -3.21 0.51
N PHE A 411 -13.82 -3.84 0.45
CA PHE A 411 -15.08 -3.17 0.10
C PHE A 411 -15.44 -2.10 1.13
N ILE A 412 -15.37 -2.44 2.43
CA ILE A 412 -15.66 -1.50 3.52
C ILE A 412 -14.74 -0.27 3.45
N TRP A 413 -13.43 -0.46 3.31
CA TRP A 413 -12.47 0.64 3.33
C TRP A 413 -12.54 1.52 2.08
N ASN A 414 -12.73 0.93 0.89
CA ASN A 414 -12.61 1.67 -0.37
C ASN A 414 -13.96 2.14 -0.93
N LYS A 415 -15.08 1.49 -0.57
CA LYS A 415 -16.37 1.73 -1.21
C LYS A 415 -17.44 2.31 -0.28
N THR A 416 -17.21 2.30 1.05
CA THR A 416 -18.18 2.84 2.01
C THR A 416 -17.76 4.21 2.56
N THR A 417 -18.74 4.95 3.09
CA THR A 417 -18.50 6.22 3.82
C THR A 417 -17.69 5.97 5.08
N PHE A 418 -17.91 4.85 5.77
CA PHE A 418 -17.14 4.47 6.96
C PHE A 418 -15.63 4.37 6.66
N GLY A 419 -15.25 3.69 5.57
CA GLY A 419 -13.85 3.57 5.19
C GLY A 419 -13.22 4.92 4.85
N LYS A 420 -13.93 5.78 4.11
CA LYS A 420 -13.45 7.15 3.80
C LYS A 420 -13.25 7.96 5.08
N ASN A 421 -14.19 7.87 6.02
CA ASN A 421 -14.11 8.54 7.31
C ASN A 421 -12.96 7.99 8.17
N LEU A 422 -12.67 6.68 8.09
CA LEU A 422 -11.55 6.04 8.77
C LEU A 422 -10.21 6.69 8.36
N TYR A 423 -10.00 6.88 7.05
CA TYR A 423 -8.81 7.58 6.53
C TYR A 423 -8.78 9.06 6.90
N ALA A 424 -9.92 9.73 6.88
CA ALA A 424 -10.01 11.15 7.22
C ALA A 424 -9.68 11.39 8.70
N VAL A 425 -10.29 10.62 9.61
CA VAL A 425 -10.04 10.70 11.05
C VAL A 425 -8.60 10.31 11.38
N GLY A 426 -8.08 9.27 10.71
CA GLY A 426 -6.70 8.85 10.89
C GLY A 426 -5.67 9.88 10.42
N GLY A 427 -5.99 10.65 9.37
CA GLY A 427 -5.11 11.70 8.85
C GLY A 427 -5.10 12.95 9.74
N ASN A 428 -6.25 13.41 10.16
CA ASN A 428 -6.40 14.54 11.10
C ASN A 428 -7.79 14.50 11.77
N PRO A 429 -7.87 14.04 13.03
CA PRO A 429 -9.14 13.93 13.75
C PRO A 429 -9.85 15.28 13.93
N GLU A 430 -9.12 16.37 14.12
CA GLU A 430 -9.69 17.70 14.32
C GLU A 430 -10.32 18.24 13.03
N ALA A 431 -9.59 18.15 11.91
CA ALA A 431 -10.12 18.53 10.61
C ALA A 431 -11.34 17.68 10.20
N ALA A 432 -11.31 16.38 10.51
CA ALA A 432 -12.45 15.49 10.28
C ALA A 432 -13.67 15.90 11.10
N ALA A 433 -13.49 16.26 12.38
CA ALA A 433 -14.56 16.73 13.26
C ALA A 433 -15.19 18.03 12.75
N VAL A 434 -14.40 19.02 12.34
CA VAL A 434 -14.88 20.28 11.74
C VAL A 434 -15.66 20.02 10.43
N SER A 435 -15.28 18.97 9.69
CA SER A 435 -15.98 18.53 8.47
C SER A 435 -17.28 17.74 8.75
N GLY A 436 -17.72 17.65 10.02
CA GLY A 436 -18.96 16.97 10.42
C GLY A 436 -18.83 15.45 10.59
N ILE A 437 -17.60 14.89 10.57
CA ILE A 437 -17.37 13.47 10.79
C ILE A 437 -17.32 13.19 12.29
N SER A 438 -18.17 12.26 12.78
CA SER A 438 -18.14 11.82 14.17
C SER A 438 -16.90 10.96 14.45
N VAL A 439 -15.85 11.55 15.02
CA VAL A 439 -14.62 10.85 15.42
C VAL A 439 -14.94 9.71 16.38
N PHE A 440 -15.87 9.93 17.34
CA PHE A 440 -16.31 8.89 18.27
C PHE A 440 -16.87 7.66 17.55
N ALA A 441 -17.83 7.87 16.63
CA ALA A 441 -18.48 6.76 15.93
C ALA A 441 -17.51 6.00 15.01
N VAL A 442 -16.57 6.70 14.35
CA VAL A 442 -15.56 6.09 13.49
C VAL A 442 -14.59 5.27 14.31
N THR A 443 -14.09 5.82 15.42
CA THR A 443 -13.15 5.11 16.30
C THR A 443 -13.79 3.87 16.92
N LEU A 444 -14.97 4.02 17.52
CA LEU A 444 -15.68 2.88 18.10
C LEU A 444 -16.02 1.82 17.05
N GLY A 445 -16.48 2.25 15.86
CA GLY A 445 -16.76 1.35 14.75
C GLY A 445 -15.54 0.56 14.27
N ALA A 446 -14.35 1.17 14.29
CA ALA A 446 -13.10 0.46 13.96
C ALA A 446 -12.77 -0.63 14.99
N PHE A 447 -12.95 -0.36 16.28
CA PHE A 447 -12.78 -1.36 17.34
C PHE A 447 -13.82 -2.49 17.24
N ILE A 448 -15.09 -2.18 16.95
CA ILE A 448 -16.13 -3.19 16.71
C ILE A 448 -15.75 -4.08 15.52
N MET A 449 -15.34 -3.49 14.40
CA MET A 449 -14.90 -4.24 13.22
C MET A 449 -13.69 -5.13 13.54
N ALA A 450 -12.73 -4.62 14.30
CA ALA A 450 -11.58 -5.40 14.75
C ALA A 450 -12.01 -6.61 15.61
N GLY A 451 -12.92 -6.41 16.56
CA GLY A 451 -13.46 -7.49 17.42
C GLY A 451 -14.17 -8.59 16.64
N ILE A 452 -14.97 -8.23 15.63
CA ILE A 452 -15.61 -9.20 14.73
C ILE A 452 -14.55 -10.04 14.01
N LEU A 453 -13.51 -9.38 13.47
CA LEU A 453 -12.42 -10.07 12.78
C LEU A 453 -11.61 -10.96 13.72
N TYR A 454 -11.32 -10.51 14.95
CA TYR A 454 -10.60 -11.32 15.94
C TYR A 454 -11.39 -12.55 16.35
N GLY A 455 -12.72 -12.41 16.57
CA GLY A 455 -13.60 -13.53 16.88
C GLY A 455 -13.63 -14.56 15.76
N PHE A 456 -13.74 -14.12 14.53
CA PHE A 456 -13.70 -14.99 13.36
C PHE A 456 -12.34 -15.68 13.19
N GLY A 457 -11.25 -14.93 13.34
CA GLY A 457 -9.88 -15.43 13.24
C GLY A 457 -9.58 -16.49 14.31
N SER A 458 -10.03 -16.28 15.56
CA SER A 458 -9.82 -17.23 16.65
C SER A 458 -10.61 -18.53 16.47
N TRP A 459 -11.83 -18.45 15.94
CA TRP A 459 -12.63 -19.61 15.59
C TRP A 459 -12.00 -20.45 14.46
N LEU A 460 -11.50 -19.81 13.41
CA LEU A 460 -10.76 -20.48 12.34
C LEU A 460 -9.46 -21.12 12.85
N GLU A 461 -8.76 -20.44 13.74
CA GLU A 461 -7.53 -20.97 14.33
C GLU A 461 -7.82 -22.18 15.21
N CYS A 462 -8.91 -22.18 15.98
CA CYS A 462 -9.37 -23.32 16.73
C CYS A 462 -9.63 -24.55 15.82
N ALA A 463 -10.29 -24.34 14.68
CA ALA A 463 -10.52 -25.41 13.69
C ALA A 463 -9.20 -25.91 13.09
N ARG A 464 -8.25 -25.00 12.79
CA ARG A 464 -6.94 -25.32 12.21
C ARG A 464 -6.07 -26.14 13.18
N MET A 465 -6.09 -25.76 14.46
CA MET A 465 -5.30 -26.40 15.52
C MET A 465 -6.00 -27.61 16.17
N VAL A 466 -7.21 -27.92 15.72
CA VAL A 466 -8.04 -29.01 16.26
C VAL A 466 -8.31 -28.85 17.78
N GLY A 467 -8.48 -27.60 18.21
CA GLY A 467 -8.73 -27.26 19.61
C GLY A 467 -7.50 -26.66 20.32
N SER A 468 -7.19 -27.17 21.50
CA SER A 468 -6.07 -26.72 22.36
C SER A 468 -6.20 -25.26 22.85
N GLY A 469 -7.44 -24.75 23.02
CA GLY A 469 -7.71 -23.43 23.57
C GLY A 469 -7.19 -23.26 24.99
N SER A 470 -6.43 -22.21 25.25
CA SER A 470 -5.94 -21.80 26.56
C SER A 470 -5.79 -20.29 26.66
N ALA A 471 -5.79 -19.76 27.88
CA ALA A 471 -5.58 -18.33 28.13
C ALA A 471 -4.22 -17.80 27.60
N ALA A 472 -3.22 -18.68 27.52
CA ALA A 472 -1.88 -18.35 27.04
C ALA A 472 -1.74 -18.42 25.52
N TYR A 473 -2.70 -19.04 24.81
CA TYR A 473 -2.65 -19.11 23.35
C TYR A 473 -2.68 -17.71 22.74
N GLY A 474 -1.98 -17.53 21.66
CA GLY A 474 -1.90 -16.21 20.99
C GLY A 474 -0.95 -15.22 21.64
N GLN A 475 -0.13 -15.64 22.62
CA GLN A 475 0.91 -14.77 23.16
C GLN A 475 1.89 -14.34 22.07
N GLY A 476 2.12 -13.00 21.94
CA GLY A 476 2.96 -12.41 20.91
C GLY A 476 2.28 -12.20 19.54
N TRP A 477 1.05 -12.69 19.36
CA TRP A 477 0.33 -12.51 18.09
C TRP A 477 -0.12 -11.07 17.84
N ASP A 478 -0.23 -10.27 18.89
CA ASP A 478 -0.38 -8.81 18.84
C ASP A 478 0.81 -8.17 18.13
N MET A 479 2.03 -8.51 18.54
CA MET A 479 3.25 -8.02 17.91
C MET A 479 3.38 -8.50 16.45
N ASP A 480 3.07 -9.76 16.19
CA ASP A 480 3.09 -10.34 14.84
C ASP A 480 2.11 -9.62 13.90
N ALA A 481 0.88 -9.34 14.38
CA ALA A 481 -0.13 -8.63 13.59
C ALA A 481 0.27 -7.18 13.30
N ILE A 482 0.81 -6.48 14.31
CA ILE A 482 1.33 -5.12 14.17
C ILE A 482 2.51 -5.11 13.19
N ALA A 483 3.49 -6.01 13.36
CA ALA A 483 4.64 -6.13 12.46
C ALA A 483 4.20 -6.36 11.01
N ALA A 484 3.27 -7.28 10.78
CA ALA A 484 2.74 -7.56 9.45
C ALA A 484 2.07 -6.33 8.82
N CYS A 485 1.30 -5.55 9.60
CA CYS A 485 0.67 -4.31 9.11
C CYS A 485 1.71 -3.25 8.73
N VAL A 486 2.72 -3.04 9.58
CA VAL A 486 3.77 -2.02 9.34
C VAL A 486 4.67 -2.42 8.18
N VAL A 487 5.10 -3.68 8.12
CA VAL A 487 5.78 -4.26 6.97
C VAL A 487 4.92 -4.07 5.71
N GLY A 488 3.61 -4.25 5.83
CA GLY A 488 2.63 -3.99 4.77
C GLY A 488 2.46 -2.51 4.40
N GLY A 489 3.14 -1.58 5.07
CA GLY A 489 3.12 -0.14 4.77
C GLY A 489 1.90 0.60 5.34
N VAL A 490 1.28 0.07 6.39
CA VAL A 490 0.32 0.83 7.21
C VAL A 490 1.11 1.68 8.19
N SER A 491 0.91 3.00 8.15
CA SER A 491 1.71 3.95 8.93
C SER A 491 1.13 4.22 10.31
N PHE A 492 1.98 4.22 11.32
CA PHE A 492 1.62 4.64 12.68
C PHE A 492 1.23 6.12 12.80
N THR A 493 1.60 6.94 11.81
CA THR A 493 1.17 8.35 11.79
C THR A 493 -0.31 8.51 11.44
N GLY A 494 -1.00 7.42 11.08
CA GLY A 494 -2.42 7.39 10.72
C GLY A 494 -2.72 7.82 9.29
N GLY A 495 -3.93 7.52 8.82
CA GLY A 495 -4.45 7.93 7.53
C GLY A 495 -3.75 7.34 6.29
N ILE A 496 -2.73 6.49 6.46
CA ILE A 496 -1.94 5.90 5.38
C ILE A 496 -1.87 4.38 5.54
N GLY A 497 -2.36 3.67 4.53
CA GLY A 497 -2.33 2.21 4.48
C GLY A 497 -3.13 1.67 3.31
N LYS A 498 -2.80 0.47 2.86
CA LYS A 498 -3.53 -0.24 1.80
C LYS A 498 -3.72 -1.70 2.21
N ILE A 499 -4.90 -2.24 1.96
CA ILE A 499 -5.19 -3.65 2.28
C ILE A 499 -4.25 -4.61 1.54
N SER A 500 -3.91 -4.32 0.27
CA SER A 500 -2.92 -5.13 -0.45
C SER A 500 -1.57 -5.18 0.25
N GLY A 501 -1.16 -4.08 0.89
CA GLY A 501 0.04 -4.05 1.72
C GLY A 501 -0.09 -4.96 2.95
N VAL A 502 -1.20 -4.87 3.70
CA VAL A 502 -1.45 -5.75 4.85
C VAL A 502 -1.39 -7.21 4.45
N VAL A 503 -2.04 -7.59 3.34
CA VAL A 503 -2.01 -8.96 2.80
C VAL A 503 -0.59 -9.42 2.52
N THR A 504 0.18 -8.59 1.83
CA THR A 504 1.59 -8.89 1.53
C THR A 504 2.42 -9.02 2.80
N GLY A 505 2.22 -8.11 3.76
CA GLY A 505 2.92 -8.13 5.04
C GLY A 505 2.65 -9.40 5.85
N VAL A 506 1.37 -9.82 5.95
CA VAL A 506 0.99 -11.08 6.63
C VAL A 506 1.61 -12.29 5.95
N CYS A 507 1.56 -12.38 4.62
CA CYS A 507 2.15 -13.49 3.88
C CYS A 507 3.67 -13.56 4.07
N ILE A 508 4.36 -12.44 3.97
CA ILE A 508 5.82 -12.37 4.16
C ILE A 508 6.20 -12.73 5.59
N PHE A 509 5.51 -12.16 6.58
CA PHE A 509 5.82 -12.40 7.99
C PHE A 509 5.53 -13.86 8.38
N THR A 510 4.42 -14.42 7.91
CA THR A 510 4.09 -15.84 8.13
C THR A 510 5.10 -16.77 7.44
N ALA A 511 5.53 -16.43 6.22
CA ALA A 511 6.56 -17.21 5.53
C ALA A 511 7.89 -17.21 6.29
N LEU A 512 8.27 -16.06 6.87
CA LEU A 512 9.46 -15.95 7.70
C LEU A 512 9.37 -16.83 8.94
N THR A 513 8.31 -16.68 9.75
CA THR A 513 8.12 -17.45 10.99
C THR A 513 8.00 -18.95 10.71
N TYR A 514 7.31 -19.34 9.64
CA TYR A 514 7.23 -20.73 9.17
C TYR A 514 8.61 -21.30 8.81
N SER A 515 9.42 -20.53 8.10
CA SER A 515 10.78 -20.94 7.73
C SER A 515 11.68 -21.16 8.93
N LEU A 516 11.60 -20.27 9.93
CA LEU A 516 12.34 -20.40 11.19
C LEU A 516 11.90 -21.66 11.95
N THR A 517 10.60 -21.97 11.94
CA THR A 517 10.04 -23.19 12.57
C THR A 517 10.55 -24.46 11.87
N ILE A 518 10.59 -24.49 10.51
CA ILE A 518 11.15 -25.65 9.76
C ILE A 518 12.63 -25.86 10.09
N LEU A 519 13.39 -24.77 10.25
CA LEU A 519 14.80 -24.86 10.66
C LEU A 519 14.99 -25.38 12.08
N GLY A 520 13.92 -25.48 12.87
CA GLY A 520 13.95 -25.92 14.27
C GLY A 520 14.46 -24.83 15.21
N ILE A 521 14.30 -23.55 14.82
CA ILE A 521 14.64 -22.41 15.68
C ILE A 521 13.57 -22.30 16.77
N ASP A 522 14.02 -22.21 18.02
CA ASP A 522 13.16 -22.10 19.18
C ASP A 522 12.18 -20.92 19.05
N THR A 523 10.94 -21.14 19.49
CA THR A 523 9.88 -20.12 19.39
C THR A 523 10.23 -18.85 20.17
N ASN A 524 10.94 -18.96 21.30
CA ASN A 524 11.37 -17.78 22.06
C ASN A 524 12.39 -16.93 21.28
N LEU A 525 13.26 -17.57 20.49
CA LEU A 525 14.19 -16.85 19.61
C LEU A 525 13.46 -16.17 18.43
N GLN A 526 12.32 -16.74 17.99
CA GLN A 526 11.49 -16.11 16.97
C GLN A 526 10.94 -14.74 17.44
N PHE A 527 10.64 -14.59 18.74
CA PHE A 527 10.24 -13.28 19.30
C PHE A 527 11.35 -12.23 19.18
N VAL A 528 12.62 -12.63 19.30
CA VAL A 528 13.76 -11.71 19.10
C VAL A 528 13.78 -11.20 17.65
N PHE A 529 13.61 -12.09 16.68
CA PHE A 529 13.54 -11.70 15.26
C PHE A 529 12.35 -10.79 14.98
N SER A 530 11.16 -11.11 15.50
CA SER A 530 9.96 -10.28 15.39
C SER A 530 10.19 -8.87 15.95
N GLY A 531 10.80 -8.79 17.15
CA GLY A 531 11.12 -7.49 17.78
C GLY A 531 12.09 -6.64 16.96
N ILE A 532 13.16 -7.24 16.41
CA ILE A 532 14.12 -6.55 15.56
C ILE A 532 13.42 -6.03 14.27
N ILE A 533 12.59 -6.86 13.64
CA ILE A 533 11.85 -6.48 12.43
C ILE A 533 10.94 -5.30 12.72
N ILE A 534 10.21 -5.31 13.83
CA ILE A 534 9.32 -4.20 14.22
C ILE A 534 10.14 -2.92 14.43
N LEU A 535 11.26 -3.00 15.17
CA LEU A 535 12.12 -1.84 15.44
C LEU A 535 12.63 -1.21 14.13
N VAL A 536 13.16 -2.04 13.23
CA VAL A 536 13.65 -1.57 11.92
C VAL A 536 12.52 -1.01 11.06
N ALA A 537 11.36 -1.69 11.03
CA ALA A 537 10.20 -1.26 10.26
C ALA A 537 9.69 0.11 10.70
N VAL A 538 9.47 0.28 11.99
CA VAL A 538 8.99 1.55 12.58
C VAL A 538 10.02 2.66 12.40
N THR A 539 11.31 2.36 12.60
CA THR A 539 12.38 3.36 12.38
C THR A 539 12.39 3.86 10.93
N LEU A 540 12.31 2.94 9.96
CA LEU A 540 12.26 3.31 8.54
C LEU A 540 10.98 4.09 8.20
N ASP A 541 9.84 3.74 8.78
CA ASP A 541 8.60 4.50 8.59
C ASP A 541 8.72 5.91 9.16
N CYS A 542 9.20 6.07 10.37
CA CYS A 542 9.45 7.39 10.98
C CYS A 542 10.43 8.24 10.17
N MET A 543 11.51 7.66 9.64
CA MET A 543 12.50 8.37 8.81
C MET A 543 11.90 8.95 7.52
N LYS A 544 10.85 8.36 6.95
CA LYS A 544 10.14 8.92 5.78
C LYS A 544 9.52 10.28 6.07
N TYR A 545 9.10 10.54 7.31
CA TYR A 545 8.41 11.76 7.71
C TYR A 545 9.35 12.83 8.28
N VAL A 546 10.45 12.44 8.91
CA VAL A 546 11.47 13.37 9.42
C VAL A 546 12.14 14.19 8.31
N GLN A 547 12.20 13.67 7.08
CA GLN A 547 12.80 14.37 5.94
C GLN A 547 11.90 15.39 5.25
N LYS A 548 10.62 15.48 5.64
CA LYS A 548 9.67 16.47 5.08
C LYS A 548 9.62 17.78 5.88
N LYS A 549 10.36 17.88 6.98
CA LYS A 549 10.60 19.13 7.70
C LYS A 549 11.96 19.70 7.31
#